data_7375c114a0eb5b4a6f529b2b80a24aa1
#
_entry.id   7375c114a0eb5b4a6f529b2b80a24aa1
#
_cell.length_a   1.000
_cell.length_b   1.000
_cell.length_c   1.000
_cell.angle_alpha   90.00
_cell.angle_beta   90.00
_cell.angle_gamma   90.00
#
_symmetry.space_group_name_H-M   'P 1'
#
loop_
_entity.id
_entity.type
_entity.pdbx_description
1 polymer ?
#
loop_
_entity_poly.entity_id
_entity_poly.type
_entity_poly.pdbx_seq_one_letter_code
_entity_poly.pdbx_strand_id
1 'polypeptide(L)'
;MTVTLSGFADEISPDLDEQLATLTAESVAHLELRSAWSVGVADLSDAHVGRIASALGEAGVRVSAIGSPIGKIPVQAPLGPELDRLRRVAEIGGRLGTPIIRVFSFFIPAGEPPGRYREQVIDRMGALATVAEKHGAILAHENEKEIYGDVPQRCADLIESVYSPALRATFDAANFVQCGVRPHSDAYPLLRRHLVYVQIKDALADTGEVVPAGEGDGEVRETLAALRDSGFEGYLSLEPHLAEAGPFGGFSGPAEFRRAAQALQALLAELQIPWR
;
A
#
# COMPACT_ATOMS: atom_id res chain seq x y z
N MET A 1 8.38 18.45 -8.82
CA MET A 1 7.69 17.34 -8.14
C MET A 1 6.23 17.67 -8.00
N THR A 2 5.33 16.78 -8.35
CA THR A 2 3.90 16.85 -8.04
C THR A 2 3.48 15.45 -7.62
N VAL A 3 2.99 15.29 -6.39
CA VAL A 3 2.46 14.01 -5.93
C VAL A 3 0.97 13.89 -6.22
N THR A 4 0.48 12.67 -6.25
CA THR A 4 -0.95 12.38 -6.46
C THR A 4 -1.53 11.78 -5.19
N LEU A 5 -2.62 12.36 -4.67
CA LEU A 5 -3.29 11.82 -3.49
C LEU A 5 -4.18 10.65 -3.86
N SER A 6 -4.15 9.64 -3.00
CA SER A 6 -4.95 8.43 -3.07
C SER A 6 -5.37 7.98 -1.67
N GLY A 7 -6.20 6.95 -1.56
CA GLY A 7 -6.52 6.36 -0.27
C GLY A 7 -7.27 5.04 -0.36
N PHE A 8 -7.16 4.24 0.69
CA PHE A 8 -7.99 3.07 0.93
C PHE A 8 -9.39 3.50 1.35
N ALA A 9 -10.27 3.68 0.38
CA ALA A 9 -11.58 4.24 0.65
C ALA A 9 -12.54 3.25 1.35
N ASP A 10 -12.25 1.97 1.35
CA ASP A 10 -12.97 0.98 2.15
C ASP A 10 -12.79 1.18 3.68
N GLU A 11 -11.82 2.00 4.09
CA GLU A 11 -11.74 2.50 5.46
C GLU A 11 -12.79 3.56 5.80
N ILE A 12 -13.39 4.17 4.80
CA ILE A 12 -14.47 5.14 4.98
C ILE A 12 -15.78 4.42 5.22
N SER A 13 -16.09 3.46 4.35
CA SER A 13 -17.37 2.73 4.32
C SER A 13 -17.24 1.49 3.45
N PRO A 14 -18.03 0.43 3.70
CA PRO A 14 -18.19 -0.67 2.75
C PRO A 14 -18.93 -0.25 1.47
N ASP A 15 -19.70 0.84 1.50
CA ASP A 15 -20.47 1.34 0.36
C ASP A 15 -19.60 2.19 -0.58
N LEU A 16 -19.56 1.83 -1.87
CA LEU A 16 -18.70 2.50 -2.86
C LEU A 16 -19.11 3.96 -3.10
N ASP A 17 -20.40 4.28 -3.08
CA ASP A 17 -20.86 5.64 -3.35
C ASP A 17 -20.43 6.58 -2.21
N GLU A 18 -20.48 6.11 -0.95
CA GLU A 18 -19.96 6.84 0.21
C GLU A 18 -18.42 6.97 0.18
N GLN A 19 -17.72 5.91 -0.26
CA GLN A 19 -16.27 5.95 -0.49
C GLN A 19 -15.91 7.10 -1.46
N LEU A 20 -16.54 7.11 -2.63
CA LEU A 20 -16.25 8.09 -3.69
C LEU A 20 -16.67 9.51 -3.32
N ALA A 21 -17.82 9.67 -2.66
CA ALA A 21 -18.29 10.97 -2.17
C ALA A 21 -17.28 11.58 -1.17
N THR A 22 -16.76 10.78 -0.24
CA THR A 22 -15.78 11.25 0.76
C THR A 22 -14.43 11.59 0.12
N LEU A 23 -13.90 10.73 -0.77
CA LEU A 23 -12.67 11.02 -1.50
C LEU A 23 -12.77 12.35 -2.26
N THR A 24 -13.88 12.55 -2.97
CA THR A 24 -14.11 13.78 -3.75
C THR A 24 -14.20 15.00 -2.85
N ALA A 25 -14.91 14.91 -1.72
CA ALA A 25 -15.04 16.00 -0.76
C ALA A 25 -13.69 16.45 -0.17
N GLU A 26 -12.75 15.52 0.01
CA GLU A 26 -11.40 15.79 0.51
C GLU A 26 -10.37 16.04 -0.61
N SER A 27 -10.80 16.21 -1.86
CA SER A 27 -9.93 16.45 -3.02
C SER A 27 -8.91 15.33 -3.28
N VAL A 28 -9.27 14.08 -2.95
CA VAL A 28 -8.49 12.88 -3.22
C VAL A 28 -9.01 12.25 -4.52
N ALA A 29 -8.28 12.43 -5.61
CA ALA A 29 -8.74 12.05 -6.95
C ALA A 29 -8.45 10.58 -7.32
N HIS A 30 -7.86 9.81 -6.43
CA HIS A 30 -7.54 8.40 -6.69
C HIS A 30 -7.95 7.51 -5.52
N LEU A 31 -8.34 6.29 -5.88
CA LEU A 31 -8.70 5.20 -4.98
C LEU A 31 -7.62 4.11 -5.02
N GLU A 32 -7.12 3.68 -3.87
CA GLU A 32 -6.45 2.39 -3.74
C GLU A 32 -7.52 1.34 -3.44
N LEU A 33 -7.83 0.51 -4.44
CA LEU A 33 -8.96 -0.42 -4.37
C LEU A 33 -8.58 -1.70 -3.62
N ARG A 34 -9.08 -1.85 -2.39
CA ARG A 34 -8.95 -3.05 -1.56
C ARG A 34 -10.28 -3.82 -1.46
N SER A 35 -11.37 -3.12 -1.25
CA SER A 35 -12.71 -3.71 -1.24
C SER A 35 -13.81 -2.70 -1.61
N ALA A 36 -14.95 -3.23 -2.07
CA ALA A 36 -16.19 -2.48 -2.24
C ALA A 36 -17.36 -3.41 -1.90
N TRP A 37 -18.41 -2.87 -1.25
CA TRP A 37 -19.59 -3.63 -0.79
C TRP A 37 -19.22 -4.85 0.07
N SER A 38 -18.19 -4.70 0.92
CA SER A 38 -17.60 -5.78 1.75
C SER A 38 -17.07 -6.97 0.94
N VAL A 39 -16.81 -6.80 -0.36
CA VAL A 39 -16.17 -7.82 -1.21
C VAL A 39 -14.73 -7.40 -1.50
N GLY A 40 -13.78 -8.24 -1.09
CA GLY A 40 -12.36 -8.00 -1.37
C GLY A 40 -12.04 -8.02 -2.86
N VAL A 41 -11.05 -7.23 -3.27
CA VAL A 41 -10.72 -7.02 -4.69
C VAL A 41 -10.45 -8.31 -5.46
N ALA A 42 -9.84 -9.31 -4.82
CA ALA A 42 -9.55 -10.59 -5.45
C ALA A 42 -10.80 -11.45 -5.74
N ASP A 43 -11.93 -11.16 -5.07
CA ASP A 43 -13.19 -11.89 -5.15
C ASP A 43 -14.26 -11.12 -5.97
N LEU A 44 -13.90 -9.94 -6.51
CA LEU A 44 -14.82 -9.16 -7.35
C LEU A 44 -15.16 -9.92 -8.64
N SER A 45 -16.48 -10.05 -8.90
CA SER A 45 -16.98 -10.55 -10.19
C SER A 45 -16.78 -9.50 -11.30
N ASP A 46 -16.89 -9.92 -12.56
CA ASP A 46 -16.83 -9.00 -13.71
C ASP A 46 -17.96 -7.95 -13.67
N ALA A 47 -19.12 -8.30 -13.14
CA ALA A 47 -20.21 -7.37 -12.91
C ALA A 47 -19.86 -6.31 -11.87
N HIS A 48 -19.20 -6.72 -10.75
CA HIS A 48 -18.69 -5.77 -9.75
C HIS A 48 -17.67 -4.82 -10.37
N VAL A 49 -16.70 -5.34 -11.13
CA VAL A 49 -15.67 -4.52 -11.79
C VAL A 49 -16.29 -3.52 -12.77
N GLY A 50 -17.31 -3.94 -13.53
CA GLY A 50 -18.04 -3.05 -14.43
C GLY A 50 -18.78 -1.92 -13.68
N ARG A 51 -19.43 -2.22 -12.56
CA ARG A 51 -20.09 -1.23 -11.71
C ARG A 51 -19.10 -0.24 -11.10
N ILE A 52 -17.94 -0.75 -10.61
CA ILE A 52 -16.87 0.10 -10.09
C ILE A 52 -16.38 1.05 -11.18
N ALA A 53 -16.10 0.57 -12.40
CA ALA A 53 -15.64 1.40 -13.50
C ALA A 53 -16.63 2.52 -13.86
N SER A 54 -17.95 2.23 -13.85
CA SER A 54 -18.98 3.24 -14.08
C SER A 54 -19.01 4.29 -12.98
N ALA A 55 -19.06 3.87 -11.71
CA ALA A 55 -19.11 4.77 -10.56
C ALA A 55 -17.85 5.68 -10.49
N LEU A 56 -16.67 5.13 -10.75
CA LEU A 56 -15.43 5.87 -10.83
C LEU A 56 -15.48 6.94 -11.93
N GLY A 57 -15.99 6.58 -13.12
CA GLY A 57 -16.15 7.52 -14.23
C GLY A 57 -17.11 8.66 -13.91
N GLU A 58 -18.24 8.39 -13.24
CA GLU A 58 -19.22 9.38 -12.80
C GLU A 58 -18.65 10.31 -11.73
N ALA A 59 -17.88 9.79 -10.79
CA ALA A 59 -17.25 10.56 -9.71
C ALA A 59 -15.97 11.31 -10.14
N GLY A 60 -15.41 11.02 -11.33
CA GLY A 60 -14.13 11.58 -11.77
C GLY A 60 -12.93 11.06 -10.97
N VAL A 61 -13.07 9.92 -10.28
CA VAL A 61 -12.03 9.26 -9.49
C VAL A 61 -11.36 8.18 -10.32
N ARG A 62 -10.07 7.95 -10.14
CA ARG A 62 -9.30 6.91 -10.82
C ARG A 62 -8.73 5.91 -9.81
N VAL A 63 -8.31 4.74 -10.29
CA VAL A 63 -7.61 3.77 -9.43
C VAL A 63 -6.11 4.02 -9.49
N SER A 64 -5.49 4.23 -8.34
CA SER A 64 -4.03 4.39 -8.20
C SER A 64 -3.32 3.04 -8.15
N ALA A 65 -3.84 2.12 -7.36
CA ALA A 65 -3.31 0.78 -7.16
C ALA A 65 -4.42 -0.19 -6.74
N ILE A 66 -4.14 -1.48 -6.87
CA ILE A 66 -4.96 -2.55 -6.30
C ILE A 66 -4.34 -2.97 -4.95
N GLY A 67 -5.05 -2.69 -3.85
CA GLY A 67 -4.69 -3.08 -2.50
C GLY A 67 -4.94 -4.58 -2.25
N SER A 68 -4.15 -5.45 -2.85
CA SER A 68 -4.38 -6.89 -2.83
C SER A 68 -3.88 -7.56 -1.54
N PRO A 69 -4.45 -8.73 -1.13
CA PRO A 69 -3.94 -9.51 -0.02
C PRO A 69 -2.82 -10.49 -0.43
N ILE A 70 -2.31 -10.41 -1.67
CA ILE A 70 -1.32 -11.35 -2.20
C ILE A 70 -0.06 -11.34 -1.35
N GLY A 71 0.35 -12.52 -0.91
CA GLY A 71 1.48 -12.71 -0.01
C GLY A 71 1.13 -12.65 1.48
N LYS A 72 -0.09 -12.31 1.89
CA LYS A 72 -0.59 -12.47 3.28
C LYS A 72 -1.04 -13.91 3.57
N ILE A 73 -0.17 -14.86 3.27
CA ILE A 73 -0.33 -16.28 3.57
C ILE A 73 0.95 -16.83 4.21
N PRO A 74 0.90 -17.94 4.96
CA PRO A 74 2.12 -18.59 5.47
C PRO A 74 3.12 -18.90 4.35
N VAL A 75 4.40 -18.68 4.61
CA VAL A 75 5.46 -18.94 3.62
C VAL A 75 5.48 -20.39 3.10
N GLN A 76 4.98 -21.34 3.86
CA GLN A 76 4.90 -22.76 3.50
C GLN A 76 3.60 -23.14 2.75
N ALA A 77 2.62 -22.24 2.67
CA ALA A 77 1.36 -22.53 1.98
C ALA A 77 1.59 -22.75 0.46
N PRO A 78 0.74 -23.53 -0.23
CA PRO A 78 0.84 -23.71 -1.68
C PRO A 78 0.82 -22.37 -2.42
N LEU A 79 1.76 -22.17 -3.36
CA LEU A 79 1.86 -20.92 -4.13
C LEU A 79 0.86 -20.83 -5.29
N GLY A 80 0.41 -21.96 -5.84
CA GLY A 80 -0.49 -21.99 -7.00
C GLY A 80 -1.71 -21.08 -6.87
N PRO A 81 -2.48 -21.16 -5.79
CA PRO A 81 -3.64 -20.28 -5.57
C PRO A 81 -3.28 -18.78 -5.54
N GLU A 82 -2.10 -18.39 -5.02
CA GLU A 82 -1.63 -17.01 -5.03
C GLU A 82 -1.30 -16.53 -6.45
N LEU A 83 -0.71 -17.39 -7.28
CA LEU A 83 -0.46 -17.07 -8.69
C LEU A 83 -1.77 -16.89 -9.47
N ASP A 84 -2.78 -17.71 -9.20
CA ASP A 84 -4.10 -17.58 -9.83
C ASP A 84 -4.80 -16.30 -9.37
N ARG A 85 -4.73 -15.99 -8.07
CA ARG A 85 -5.23 -14.73 -7.51
C ARG A 85 -4.54 -13.51 -8.13
N LEU A 86 -3.21 -13.57 -8.30
CA LEU A 86 -2.47 -12.48 -8.93
C LEU A 86 -2.91 -12.24 -10.39
N ARG A 87 -3.12 -13.31 -11.17
CA ARG A 87 -3.65 -13.18 -12.55
C ARG A 87 -4.99 -12.43 -12.56
N ARG A 88 -5.90 -12.85 -11.67
CA ARG A 88 -7.21 -12.19 -11.55
C ARG A 88 -7.10 -10.73 -11.15
N VAL A 89 -6.29 -10.41 -10.16
CA VAL A 89 -6.07 -9.04 -9.68
C VAL A 89 -5.41 -8.17 -10.77
N ALA A 90 -4.47 -8.72 -11.56
CA ALA A 90 -3.84 -8.02 -12.67
C ALA A 90 -4.85 -7.71 -13.80
N GLU A 91 -5.77 -8.64 -14.11
CA GLU A 91 -6.87 -8.40 -15.04
C GLU A 91 -7.79 -7.26 -14.55
N ILE A 92 -8.14 -7.26 -13.27
CA ILE A 92 -8.95 -6.19 -12.66
C ILE A 92 -8.21 -4.86 -12.75
N GLY A 93 -6.93 -4.81 -12.39
CA GLY A 93 -6.09 -3.61 -12.48
C GLY A 93 -6.05 -3.06 -13.91
N GLY A 94 -5.82 -3.93 -14.90
CA GLY A 94 -5.83 -3.55 -16.32
C GLY A 94 -7.17 -2.97 -16.79
N ARG A 95 -8.29 -3.53 -16.35
CA ARG A 95 -9.65 -3.01 -16.64
C ARG A 95 -9.93 -1.67 -15.98
N LEU A 96 -9.36 -1.42 -14.81
CA LEU A 96 -9.53 -0.18 -14.04
C LEU A 96 -8.41 0.85 -14.30
N GLY A 97 -7.47 0.54 -15.19
CA GLY A 97 -6.46 1.49 -15.68
C GLY A 97 -5.25 1.69 -14.75
N THR A 98 -4.97 0.74 -13.87
CA THR A 98 -3.75 0.78 -13.03
C THR A 98 -2.89 -0.47 -13.21
N PRO A 99 -1.57 -0.32 -13.37
CA PRO A 99 -0.62 -1.43 -13.36
C PRO A 99 -0.14 -1.79 -11.94
N ILE A 100 -0.39 -0.96 -10.92
CA ILE A 100 0.21 -1.13 -9.59
C ILE A 100 -0.66 -2.08 -8.76
N ILE A 101 -0.02 -3.12 -8.20
CA ILE A 101 -0.64 -4.10 -7.31
C ILE A 101 0.19 -4.17 -6.03
N ARG A 102 -0.38 -3.76 -4.89
CA ARG A 102 0.25 -3.93 -3.59
C ARG A 102 0.30 -5.41 -3.23
N VAL A 103 1.47 -5.87 -2.73
CA VAL A 103 1.72 -7.26 -2.32
C VAL A 103 2.57 -7.33 -1.06
N PHE A 104 2.64 -8.51 -0.46
CA PHE A 104 3.42 -8.84 0.75
C PHE A 104 4.38 -10.00 0.52
N SER A 105 5.29 -10.25 1.47
CA SER A 105 6.36 -11.26 1.35
C SER A 105 6.20 -12.45 2.29
N PHE A 106 4.98 -12.89 2.51
CA PHE A 106 4.58 -14.11 3.24
C PHE A 106 4.84 -14.07 4.75
N PHE A 107 3.88 -14.57 5.52
CA PHE A 107 4.03 -14.71 6.97
C PHE A 107 5.09 -15.74 7.32
N ILE A 108 6.01 -15.35 8.20
CA ILE A 108 7.02 -16.23 8.77
C ILE A 108 6.42 -16.92 10.00
N PRO A 109 6.67 -18.23 10.22
CA PRO A 109 6.19 -18.91 11.42
C PRO A 109 6.68 -18.22 12.70
N ALA A 110 5.76 -18.03 13.65
CA ALA A 110 6.06 -17.36 14.90
C ALA A 110 7.26 -18.00 15.63
N GLY A 111 8.21 -17.14 16.07
CA GLY A 111 9.42 -17.59 16.76
C GLY A 111 10.54 -18.13 15.86
N GLU A 112 10.31 -18.26 14.56
CA GLU A 112 11.36 -18.66 13.62
C GLU A 112 12.11 -17.46 13.08
N PRO A 113 13.43 -17.56 12.89
CA PRO A 113 14.22 -16.47 12.32
C PRO A 113 13.86 -16.28 10.82
N PRO A 114 13.50 -15.06 10.38
CA PRO A 114 13.09 -14.81 8.97
C PRO A 114 14.16 -15.22 7.95
N GLY A 115 15.45 -15.07 8.27
CA GLY A 115 16.55 -15.47 7.39
C GLY A 115 16.55 -16.96 6.97
N ARG A 116 15.94 -17.83 7.76
CA ARG A 116 15.75 -19.27 7.41
C ARG A 116 14.89 -19.44 6.16
N TYR A 117 13.98 -18.55 5.92
CA TYR A 117 13.01 -18.62 4.83
C TYR A 117 13.39 -17.77 3.62
N ARG A 118 14.55 -17.08 3.68
CA ARG A 118 15.00 -16.13 2.65
C ARG A 118 14.88 -16.69 1.23
N GLU A 119 15.52 -17.81 0.95
CA GLU A 119 15.53 -18.39 -0.40
C GLU A 119 14.11 -18.77 -0.85
N GLN A 120 13.31 -19.36 0.03
CA GLN A 120 11.92 -19.68 -0.28
C GLN A 120 11.09 -18.46 -0.61
N VAL A 121 11.27 -17.36 0.13
CA VAL A 121 10.55 -16.10 -0.14
C VAL A 121 10.99 -15.49 -1.46
N ILE A 122 12.30 -15.45 -1.75
CA ILE A 122 12.84 -14.93 -3.01
C ILE A 122 12.30 -15.73 -4.20
N ASP A 123 12.30 -17.07 -4.14
CA ASP A 123 11.77 -17.92 -5.20
C ASP A 123 10.27 -17.67 -5.44
N ARG A 124 9.50 -17.54 -4.37
CA ARG A 124 8.06 -17.28 -4.43
C ARG A 124 7.76 -15.88 -5.00
N MET A 125 8.47 -14.86 -4.54
CA MET A 125 8.33 -13.50 -5.07
C MET A 125 8.79 -13.41 -6.53
N GLY A 126 9.82 -14.14 -6.92
CA GLY A 126 10.25 -14.27 -8.32
C GLY A 126 9.17 -14.88 -9.21
N ALA A 127 8.46 -15.90 -8.70
CA ALA A 127 7.33 -16.49 -9.42
C ALA A 127 6.16 -15.49 -9.57
N LEU A 128 5.84 -14.71 -8.52
CA LEU A 128 4.85 -13.63 -8.60
C LEU A 128 5.28 -12.55 -9.59
N ALA A 129 6.54 -12.11 -9.54
CA ALA A 129 7.09 -11.10 -10.46
C ALA A 129 7.00 -11.57 -11.92
N THR A 130 7.27 -12.85 -12.19
CA THR A 130 7.12 -13.44 -13.55
C THR A 130 5.67 -13.37 -14.06
N VAL A 131 4.68 -13.55 -13.19
CA VAL A 131 3.27 -13.38 -13.56
C VAL A 131 2.97 -11.91 -13.83
N ALA A 132 3.43 -11.01 -12.96
CA ALA A 132 3.21 -9.57 -13.11
C ALA A 132 3.80 -9.04 -14.44
N GLU A 133 5.01 -9.43 -14.80
CA GLU A 133 5.64 -9.04 -16.07
C GLU A 133 4.78 -9.43 -17.28
N LYS A 134 4.20 -10.64 -17.27
CA LYS A 134 3.32 -11.11 -18.37
C LYS A 134 2.04 -10.29 -18.51
N HIS A 135 1.58 -9.67 -17.42
CA HIS A 135 0.39 -8.84 -17.39
C HIS A 135 0.70 -7.33 -17.46
N GLY A 136 1.96 -6.93 -17.58
CA GLY A 136 2.38 -5.53 -17.55
C GLY A 136 2.10 -4.84 -16.20
N ALA A 137 2.05 -5.63 -15.12
CA ALA A 137 1.78 -5.15 -13.76
C ALA A 137 3.08 -4.90 -12.98
N ILE A 138 3.01 -4.03 -11.98
CA ILE A 138 4.08 -3.72 -11.03
C ILE A 138 3.61 -4.17 -9.65
N LEU A 139 4.35 -5.09 -9.05
CA LEU A 139 4.16 -5.51 -7.67
C LEU A 139 4.83 -4.48 -6.76
N ALA A 140 4.05 -3.75 -6.02
CA ALA A 140 4.51 -2.80 -5.02
C ALA A 140 4.53 -3.50 -3.65
N HIS A 141 5.70 -4.00 -3.24
CA HIS A 141 5.88 -4.72 -1.98
C HIS A 141 5.79 -3.75 -0.81
N GLU A 142 4.82 -3.96 0.06
CA GLU A 142 4.65 -3.22 1.31
C GLU A 142 5.41 -3.91 2.46
N ASN A 143 6.15 -3.11 3.23
CA ASN A 143 6.70 -3.55 4.50
C ASN A 143 5.58 -3.74 5.52
N GLU A 144 5.55 -4.89 6.20
CA GLU A 144 4.53 -5.23 7.17
C GLU A 144 5.11 -6.15 8.26
N LYS A 145 4.56 -6.10 9.47
CA LYS A 145 4.97 -6.99 10.55
C LYS A 145 4.65 -8.46 10.24
N GLU A 146 5.40 -9.37 10.84
CA GLU A 146 5.24 -10.83 10.75
C GLU A 146 5.52 -11.45 9.37
N ILE A 147 5.77 -10.66 8.33
CA ILE A 147 6.22 -11.15 7.02
C ILE A 147 7.74 -11.08 6.89
N TYR A 148 8.31 -11.65 5.82
CA TYR A 148 9.76 -11.58 5.60
C TYR A 148 10.27 -10.13 5.51
N GLY A 149 9.57 -9.28 4.78
CA GLY A 149 9.91 -7.87 4.53
C GLY A 149 9.35 -6.93 5.60
N ASP A 150 9.62 -7.16 6.86
CA ASP A 150 9.21 -6.34 8.01
C ASP A 150 10.22 -5.27 8.39
N VAL A 151 11.50 -5.43 7.96
CA VAL A 151 12.56 -4.44 8.19
C VAL A 151 13.22 -4.04 6.86
N PRO A 152 13.81 -2.83 6.78
CA PRO A 152 14.28 -2.27 5.51
C PRO A 152 15.36 -3.10 4.82
N GLN A 153 16.23 -3.75 5.59
CA GLN A 153 17.28 -4.61 5.02
C GLN A 153 16.68 -5.80 4.28
N ARG A 154 15.60 -6.42 4.81
CA ARG A 154 14.92 -7.54 4.16
C ARG A 154 14.05 -7.08 2.98
N CYS A 155 13.45 -5.90 3.06
CA CYS A 155 12.75 -5.31 1.92
C CYS A 155 13.70 -5.03 0.74
N ALA A 156 14.87 -4.44 1.01
CA ALA A 156 15.88 -4.18 -0.01
C ALA A 156 16.45 -5.48 -0.58
N ASP A 157 16.85 -6.42 0.28
CA ASP A 157 17.37 -7.74 -0.12
C ASP A 157 16.38 -8.49 -1.03
N LEU A 158 15.10 -8.47 -0.70
CA LEU A 158 14.04 -9.10 -1.49
C LEU A 158 13.99 -8.52 -2.91
N ILE A 159 13.91 -7.20 -3.04
CA ILE A 159 13.78 -6.53 -4.34
C ILE A 159 15.03 -6.72 -5.18
N GLU A 160 16.20 -6.60 -4.57
CA GLU A 160 17.50 -6.75 -5.24
C GLU A 160 17.78 -8.20 -5.64
N SER A 161 17.39 -9.18 -4.82
CA SER A 161 17.61 -10.60 -5.11
C SER A 161 16.65 -11.15 -6.17
N VAL A 162 15.39 -10.75 -6.16
CA VAL A 162 14.42 -11.11 -7.23
C VAL A 162 14.81 -10.48 -8.55
N TYR A 163 15.41 -9.29 -8.53
CA TYR A 163 15.96 -8.58 -9.68
C TYR A 163 14.99 -8.48 -10.88
N SER A 164 13.73 -8.13 -10.62
CA SER A 164 12.70 -7.95 -11.64
C SER A 164 12.28 -6.48 -11.76
N PRO A 165 12.06 -5.96 -12.97
CA PRO A 165 11.49 -4.64 -13.18
C PRO A 165 10.04 -4.55 -12.64
N ALA A 166 9.36 -5.67 -12.48
CA ALA A 166 8.00 -5.75 -11.97
C ALA A 166 7.91 -5.76 -10.44
N LEU A 167 9.02 -5.83 -9.69
CA LEU A 167 8.99 -5.76 -8.22
C LEU A 167 9.61 -4.47 -7.73
N ARG A 168 8.82 -3.69 -7.01
CA ARG A 168 9.17 -2.38 -6.45
C ARG A 168 8.74 -2.27 -5.00
N ALA A 169 9.08 -1.18 -4.32
CA ALA A 169 8.72 -0.94 -2.94
C ALA A 169 7.52 0.00 -2.82
N THR A 170 6.63 -0.34 -1.90
CA THR A 170 5.72 0.56 -1.21
C THR A 170 6.31 0.88 0.15
N PHE A 171 6.22 2.13 0.58
CA PHE A 171 6.75 2.58 1.87
C PHE A 171 5.60 2.89 2.83
N ASP A 172 5.53 2.17 3.93
CA ASP A 172 4.60 2.43 5.04
C ASP A 172 5.40 2.78 6.30
N ALA A 173 5.27 4.01 6.77
CA ALA A 173 6.01 4.50 7.92
C ALA A 173 5.54 3.86 9.23
N ALA A 174 4.23 3.72 9.44
CA ALA A 174 3.68 3.16 10.67
C ALA A 174 4.07 1.69 10.86
N ASN A 175 4.03 0.91 9.78
CA ASN A 175 4.45 -0.50 9.84
C ASN A 175 5.93 -0.64 10.22
N PHE A 176 6.79 0.28 9.77
CA PHE A 176 8.19 0.32 10.22
C PHE A 176 8.30 0.69 11.70
N VAL A 177 7.58 1.71 12.18
CA VAL A 177 7.56 2.08 13.60
C VAL A 177 7.15 0.90 14.46
N GLN A 178 6.09 0.18 14.07
CA GLN A 178 5.61 -1.02 14.77
C GLN A 178 6.61 -2.18 14.77
N CYS A 179 7.60 -2.16 13.87
CA CYS A 179 8.73 -3.09 13.83
C CYS A 179 10.00 -2.53 14.51
N GLY A 180 9.91 -1.39 15.22
CA GLY A 180 11.05 -0.78 15.93
C GLY A 180 12.07 -0.11 15.00
N VAL A 181 11.68 0.28 13.80
CA VAL A 181 12.50 0.92 12.78
C VAL A 181 12.18 2.41 12.73
N ARG A 182 13.16 3.28 12.56
CA ARG A 182 12.98 4.70 12.26
C ARG A 182 12.81 4.87 10.74
N PRO A 183 11.61 5.23 10.24
CA PRO A 183 11.31 5.09 8.81
C PRO A 183 12.19 5.94 7.91
N HIS A 184 12.33 7.24 8.18
CA HIS A 184 13.18 8.11 7.38
C HIS A 184 14.66 7.79 7.58
N SER A 185 15.08 7.66 8.85
CA SER A 185 16.50 7.54 9.20
C SER A 185 17.11 6.20 8.77
N ASP A 186 16.39 5.08 8.93
CA ASP A 186 16.92 3.74 8.73
C ASP A 186 16.39 3.07 7.43
N ALA A 187 15.13 3.35 7.01
CA ALA A 187 14.51 2.66 5.89
C ALA A 187 14.61 3.44 4.57
N TYR A 188 14.31 4.73 4.57
CA TYR A 188 14.28 5.53 3.34
C TYR A 188 15.60 5.47 2.55
N PRO A 189 16.81 5.58 3.16
CA PRO A 189 18.06 5.50 2.41
C PRO A 189 18.25 4.20 1.63
N LEU A 190 17.75 3.08 2.15
CA LEU A 190 17.83 1.76 1.51
C LEU A 190 16.81 1.59 0.41
N LEU A 191 15.58 2.13 0.59
CA LEU A 191 14.45 1.84 -0.28
C LEU A 191 14.18 2.92 -1.33
N ARG A 192 14.67 4.15 -1.18
CA ARG A 192 14.32 5.31 -2.02
C ARG A 192 14.41 5.07 -3.54
N ARG A 193 15.38 4.27 -3.98
CA ARG A 193 15.57 3.96 -5.42
C ARG A 193 14.58 2.93 -5.96
N HIS A 194 13.87 2.24 -5.07
CA HIS A 194 12.90 1.20 -5.40
C HIS A 194 11.45 1.67 -5.22
N LEU A 195 11.23 2.86 -4.63
CA LEU A 195 9.91 3.36 -4.31
C LEU A 195 9.12 3.71 -5.56
N VAL A 196 7.88 3.21 -5.61
CA VAL A 196 6.87 3.59 -6.60
C VAL A 196 5.59 4.09 -5.95
N TYR A 197 5.40 3.83 -4.66
CA TYR A 197 4.18 4.10 -3.91
C TYR A 197 4.50 4.38 -2.44
N VAL A 198 3.72 5.25 -1.81
CA VAL A 198 3.88 5.55 -0.38
C VAL A 198 2.50 5.50 0.28
N GLN A 199 2.36 4.66 1.29
CA GLN A 199 1.18 4.65 2.14
C GLN A 199 1.39 5.63 3.30
N ILE A 200 0.38 6.43 3.56
CA ILE A 200 0.41 7.48 4.56
C ILE A 200 -0.36 7.00 5.78
N LYS A 201 0.40 6.57 6.74
CA LYS A 201 -0.01 6.11 8.06
C LYS A 201 1.12 6.44 9.02
N ASP A 202 0.80 6.87 10.24
CA ASP A 202 1.79 7.15 11.27
C ASP A 202 1.48 6.36 12.54
N ALA A 203 2.44 6.16 13.42
CA ALA A 203 2.25 5.40 14.65
C ALA A 203 3.15 5.90 15.77
N LEU A 204 2.71 5.69 17.02
CA LEU A 204 3.49 5.92 18.21
C LEU A 204 4.42 4.73 18.49
N ALA A 205 5.69 4.97 18.72
CA ALA A 205 6.70 3.92 18.90
C ALA A 205 6.52 3.12 20.21
N ASP A 206 5.97 3.76 21.24
CA ASP A 206 5.80 3.14 22.56
C ASP A 206 4.59 2.22 22.63
N THR A 207 3.51 2.52 21.91
CA THR A 207 2.25 1.77 21.93
C THR A 207 1.97 1.00 20.65
N GLY A 208 2.53 1.44 19.52
CA GLY A 208 2.16 0.97 18.17
C GLY A 208 0.81 1.50 17.70
N GLU A 209 0.18 2.41 18.46
CA GLU A 209 -1.09 3.02 18.11
C GLU A 209 -0.95 3.87 16.85
N VAL A 210 -1.89 3.72 15.93
CA VAL A 210 -1.92 4.47 14.67
C VAL A 210 -2.52 5.85 14.91
N VAL A 211 -1.86 6.87 14.36
CA VAL A 211 -2.24 8.28 14.47
C VAL A 211 -2.17 8.94 13.08
N PRO A 212 -2.78 10.12 12.89
CA PRO A 212 -2.64 10.88 11.66
C PRO A 212 -1.19 11.22 11.32
N ALA A 213 -0.90 11.39 10.04
CA ALA A 213 0.42 11.72 9.54
C ALA A 213 1.04 12.94 10.23
N GLY A 214 2.23 12.76 10.79
CA GLY A 214 2.99 13.79 11.52
C GLY A 214 2.63 13.93 13.01
N GLU A 215 1.69 13.13 13.52
CA GLU A 215 1.35 13.07 14.95
C GLU A 215 2.09 11.92 15.69
N GLY A 216 2.82 11.06 14.96
CA GLY A 216 3.54 9.91 15.49
C GLY A 216 5.06 9.99 15.34
N ASP A 217 5.68 8.82 15.45
CA ASP A 217 7.14 8.63 15.37
C ASP A 217 7.61 8.13 13.99
N GLY A 218 6.71 8.16 12.98
CA GLY A 218 6.97 7.66 11.61
C GLY A 218 7.90 8.53 10.77
N GLU A 219 8.46 9.63 11.31
CA GLU A 219 9.34 10.55 10.57
C GLU A 219 8.71 10.95 9.21
N VAL A 220 7.37 11.10 9.18
CA VAL A 220 6.60 11.33 7.94
C VAL A 220 6.99 12.66 7.29
N ARG A 221 7.20 13.71 8.10
CA ARG A 221 7.64 15.03 7.63
C ARG A 221 8.97 14.95 6.89
N GLU A 222 9.96 14.30 7.49
CA GLU A 222 11.31 14.12 6.97
C GLU A 222 11.28 13.29 5.68
N THR A 223 10.47 12.22 5.67
CA THR A 223 10.27 11.38 4.49
C THR A 223 9.64 12.17 3.33
N LEU A 224 8.58 12.96 3.58
CA LEU A 224 7.96 13.81 2.56
C LEU A 224 8.94 14.87 2.02
N ALA A 225 9.74 15.51 2.88
CA ALA A 225 10.77 16.45 2.46
C ALA A 225 11.82 15.78 1.56
N ALA A 226 12.29 14.57 1.94
CA ALA A 226 13.25 13.83 1.14
C ALA A 226 12.68 13.34 -0.20
N LEU A 227 11.40 12.95 -0.25
CA LEU A 227 10.70 12.64 -1.50
C LEU A 227 10.64 13.86 -2.42
N ARG A 228 10.31 15.05 -1.87
CA ARG A 228 10.34 16.31 -2.62
C ARG A 228 11.72 16.57 -3.20
N ASP A 229 12.76 16.48 -2.38
CA ASP A 229 14.13 16.82 -2.77
C ASP A 229 14.71 15.82 -3.79
N SER A 230 14.22 14.58 -3.78
CA SER A 230 14.54 13.57 -4.80
C SER A 230 13.73 13.67 -6.10
N GLY A 231 12.74 14.55 -6.15
CA GLY A 231 11.85 14.69 -7.31
C GLY A 231 10.87 13.53 -7.49
N PHE A 232 10.49 12.84 -6.42
CA PHE A 232 9.53 11.72 -6.49
C PHE A 232 8.22 12.13 -7.14
N GLU A 233 7.77 11.37 -8.14
CA GLU A 233 6.49 11.53 -8.80
C GLU A 233 5.71 10.21 -8.66
N GLY A 234 4.79 10.16 -7.71
CA GLY A 234 4.03 8.95 -7.39
C GLY A 234 2.82 9.25 -6.55
N TYR A 235 2.27 8.21 -5.96
CA TYR A 235 1.09 8.29 -5.12
C TYR A 235 1.48 8.38 -3.65
N LEU A 236 0.72 9.21 -2.92
CA LEU A 236 0.64 9.22 -1.46
C LEU A 236 -0.76 8.74 -1.10
N SER A 237 -0.87 7.54 -0.59
CA SER A 237 -2.14 6.85 -0.35
C SER A 237 -2.47 6.80 1.14
N LEU A 238 -3.58 7.38 1.54
CA LEU A 238 -4.06 7.37 2.92
C LEU A 238 -4.49 5.96 3.33
N GLU A 239 -3.95 5.47 4.43
CA GLU A 239 -4.34 4.23 5.11
C GLU A 239 -4.46 4.49 6.62
N PRO A 240 -5.46 5.27 7.07
CA PRO A 240 -5.42 5.86 8.40
C PRO A 240 -5.61 4.89 9.57
N HIS A 241 -6.39 3.81 9.47
CA HIS A 241 -6.67 2.83 10.54
C HIS A 241 -7.04 3.45 11.91
N LEU A 242 -7.75 4.61 11.93
CA LEU A 242 -7.91 5.43 13.14
C LEU A 242 -9.01 4.95 14.09
N ALA A 243 -9.98 4.15 13.62
CA ALA A 243 -11.00 3.56 14.48
C ALA A 243 -10.70 2.11 14.81
N GLU A 244 -10.27 1.33 13.83
CA GLU A 244 -9.92 -0.08 13.99
C GLU A 244 -8.67 -0.39 13.16
N ALA A 245 -7.74 -1.15 13.73
CA ALA A 245 -6.58 -1.67 13.02
C ALA A 245 -6.52 -3.19 13.16
N GLY A 246 -6.36 -3.89 12.04
CA GLY A 246 -6.31 -5.35 12.00
C GLY A 246 -5.28 -5.87 11.00
N PRO A 247 -4.98 -7.20 11.02
CA PRO A 247 -3.91 -7.77 10.20
C PRO A 247 -4.19 -7.77 8.69
N PHE A 248 -5.44 -7.55 8.29
CA PHE A 248 -5.84 -7.54 6.87
C PHE A 248 -6.35 -6.18 6.39
N GLY A 249 -6.34 -5.17 7.25
CA GLY A 249 -6.79 -3.81 6.96
C GLY A 249 -7.36 -3.14 8.21
N GLY A 250 -7.76 -1.89 8.08
CA GLY A 250 -8.35 -1.10 9.13
C GLY A 250 -9.65 -0.44 8.70
N PHE A 251 -10.21 0.33 9.62
CA PHE A 251 -11.39 1.14 9.40
C PHE A 251 -11.22 2.48 10.12
N SER A 252 -11.75 3.53 9.55
CA SER A 252 -11.67 4.88 10.10
C SER A 252 -13.05 5.56 10.18
N GLY A 253 -13.90 5.27 9.22
CA GLY A 253 -15.13 6.02 8.98
C GLY A 253 -14.87 7.38 8.32
N PRO A 254 -15.92 8.05 7.82
CA PRO A 254 -15.75 9.28 7.03
C PRO A 254 -15.08 10.43 7.80
N ALA A 255 -15.36 10.56 9.10
CA ALA A 255 -14.82 11.65 9.92
C ALA A 255 -13.31 11.50 10.16
N GLU A 256 -12.86 10.32 10.54
CA GLU A 256 -11.44 10.07 10.82
C GLU A 256 -10.63 9.99 9.52
N PHE A 257 -11.20 9.47 8.41
CA PHE A 257 -10.56 9.55 7.11
C PHE A 257 -10.32 11.00 6.68
N ARG A 258 -11.32 11.88 6.89
CA ARG A 258 -11.18 13.33 6.66
C ARG A 258 -10.05 13.93 7.49
N ARG A 259 -10.00 13.59 8.79
CA ARG A 259 -8.93 14.06 9.68
C ARG A 259 -7.55 13.65 9.15
N ALA A 260 -7.39 12.41 8.71
CA ALA A 260 -6.14 11.93 8.12
C ALA A 260 -5.78 12.64 6.82
N ALA A 261 -6.76 12.88 5.95
CA ALA A 261 -6.55 13.62 4.69
C ALA A 261 -6.09 15.06 4.96
N GLN A 262 -6.73 15.75 5.88
CA GLN A 262 -6.38 17.13 6.26
C GLN A 262 -5.00 17.22 6.93
N ALA A 263 -4.61 16.22 7.76
CA ALA A 263 -3.27 16.16 8.34
C ALA A 263 -2.19 16.03 7.26
N LEU A 264 -2.37 15.14 6.29
CA LEU A 264 -1.45 15.02 5.15
C LEU A 264 -1.39 16.31 4.33
N GLN A 265 -2.53 16.89 3.96
CA GLN A 265 -2.60 18.12 3.18
C GLN A 265 -1.92 19.30 3.88
N ALA A 266 -2.05 19.40 5.20
CA ALA A 266 -1.37 20.40 6.01
C ALA A 266 0.17 20.26 5.94
N LEU A 267 0.68 19.01 6.06
CA LEU A 267 2.10 18.71 5.91
C LEU A 267 2.61 19.05 4.51
N LEU A 268 1.87 18.69 3.47
CA LEU A 268 2.23 18.99 2.09
C LEU A 268 2.28 20.51 1.83
N ALA A 269 1.31 21.26 2.36
CA ALA A 269 1.28 22.72 2.26
C ALA A 269 2.47 23.36 2.97
N GLU A 270 2.77 22.91 4.20
CA GLU A 270 3.94 23.40 4.97
C GLU A 270 5.25 23.12 4.22
N LEU A 271 5.41 21.93 3.66
CA LEU A 271 6.59 21.52 2.90
C LEU A 271 6.62 22.08 1.47
N GLN A 272 5.61 22.85 1.06
CA GLN A 272 5.46 23.37 -0.30
C GLN A 272 5.51 22.29 -1.39
N ILE A 273 4.89 21.14 -1.11
CA ILE A 273 4.76 20.02 -2.05
C ILE A 273 3.41 20.15 -2.76
N PRO A 274 3.38 20.45 -4.08
CA PRO A 274 2.13 20.48 -4.81
C PRO A 274 1.58 19.07 -5.01
N TRP A 275 0.25 18.93 -4.91
CA TRP A 275 -0.46 17.66 -5.15
C TRP A 275 -1.66 17.86 -6.08
N ARG A 276 -2.18 16.74 -6.59
CA ARG A 276 -3.39 16.66 -7.40
C ARG A 276 -4.21 15.44 -7.03
#